data_c10c627b6271256a2ec82d562177e011
#
_entry.id   c10c627b6271256a2ec82d562177e011
#
_cell.length_a   1.000
_cell.length_b   1.000
_cell.length_c   1.000
_cell.angle_alpha   90.00
_cell.angle_beta   90.00
_cell.angle_gamma   90.00
#
_symmetry.space_group_name_H-M   'P 1'
#
loop_
_entity.id
_entity.type
_entity.pdbx_description
1 polymer ?
#
loop_
_entity_poly.entity_id
_entity_poly.type
_entity_poly.pdbx_seq_one_letter_code
_entity_poly.pdbx_strand_id
1 'polypeptide(L)'
;MKIRKLTNEEIKGACAFAVSIYNIAIRGCFRTQDCHRYFDEYMDADRLTDEERAGVLVVFGAFDSNVLCGVCGMTNEGHITMLYVHPQYLRRGIGKKLLERVRIYARMQLKLMQVSVNAMPAYTADYFRRVGFK
;
A
#
# COMPACT_ATOMS: atom_id res chain seq x y z
N MET A 1 -9.76 9.95 11.87
CA MET A 1 -9.01 9.01 10.99
C MET A 1 -7.92 8.34 11.80
N LYS A 2 -7.94 7.03 11.86
CA LYS A 2 -6.94 6.27 12.60
C LYS A 2 -6.07 5.48 11.62
N ILE A 3 -4.76 5.57 11.80
CA ILE A 3 -3.80 4.79 10.99
C ILE A 3 -3.04 3.88 11.94
N ARG A 4 -3.04 2.59 11.63
CA ARG A 4 -2.35 1.60 12.46
C ARG A 4 -1.82 0.45 11.63
N LYS A 5 -0.85 -0.26 12.19
CA LYS A 5 -0.37 -1.50 11.60
C LYS A 5 -1.46 -2.57 11.68
N LEU A 6 -1.66 -3.29 10.57
CA LEU A 6 -2.63 -4.38 10.52
C LEU A 6 -2.05 -5.64 11.15
N THR A 7 -2.91 -6.42 11.79
CA THR A 7 -2.54 -7.73 12.32
C THR A 7 -2.49 -8.75 11.19
N ASN A 8 -1.88 -9.91 11.47
CA ASN A 8 -1.80 -11.00 10.48
C ASN A 8 -3.18 -11.40 9.98
N GLU A 9 -4.17 -11.41 10.87
CA GLU A 9 -5.54 -11.80 10.53
C GLU A 9 -6.23 -10.80 9.62
N GLU A 10 -5.74 -9.56 9.57
CA GLU A 10 -6.32 -8.49 8.76
C GLU A 10 -5.72 -8.42 7.36
N ILE A 11 -4.69 -9.20 7.06
CA ILE A 11 -4.00 -9.12 5.75
C ILE A 11 -4.92 -9.52 4.61
N LYS A 12 -5.75 -10.55 4.80
CA LYS A 12 -6.70 -10.96 3.75
C LYS A 12 -7.70 -9.86 3.43
N GLY A 13 -8.16 -9.15 4.45
CA GLY A 13 -9.05 -8.00 4.24
C GLY A 13 -8.38 -6.87 3.51
N ALA A 14 -7.11 -6.61 3.81
CA ALA A 14 -6.32 -5.60 3.10
C ALA A 14 -6.14 -5.98 1.62
N CYS A 15 -5.88 -7.25 1.34
CA CYS A 15 -5.78 -7.72 -0.05
C CYS A 15 -7.09 -7.56 -0.80
N ALA A 16 -8.21 -7.94 -0.18
CA ALA A 16 -9.53 -7.77 -0.78
C ALA A 16 -9.82 -6.30 -1.07
N PHE A 17 -9.46 -5.42 -0.13
CA PHE A 17 -9.59 -3.97 -0.31
C PHE A 17 -8.76 -3.50 -1.51
N ALA A 18 -7.49 -3.90 -1.57
CA ALA A 18 -6.58 -3.48 -2.65
C ALA A 18 -7.10 -3.95 -4.01
N VAL A 19 -7.58 -5.18 -4.11
CA VAL A 19 -8.16 -5.72 -5.34
C VAL A 19 -9.38 -4.90 -5.76
N SER A 20 -10.26 -4.59 -4.82
CA SER A 20 -11.46 -3.78 -5.09
C SER A 20 -11.09 -2.40 -5.63
N ILE A 21 -10.13 -1.72 -4.99
CA ILE A 21 -9.70 -0.40 -5.42
C ILE A 21 -9.03 -0.45 -6.78
N TYR A 22 -8.16 -1.44 -7.00
CA TYR A 22 -7.48 -1.60 -8.27
C TYR A 22 -8.48 -1.77 -9.42
N ASN A 23 -9.49 -2.62 -9.23
CA ASN A 23 -10.48 -2.89 -10.24
C ASN A 23 -11.33 -1.64 -10.56
N ILE A 24 -11.69 -0.87 -9.54
CA ILE A 24 -12.53 0.32 -9.71
C ILE A 24 -11.74 1.48 -10.32
N ALA A 25 -10.55 1.77 -9.77
CA ALA A 25 -9.88 3.03 -10.02
C ALA A 25 -8.68 2.93 -10.97
N ILE A 26 -8.11 1.77 -11.14
CA ILE A 26 -6.82 1.63 -11.81
C ILE A 26 -6.89 0.76 -13.06
N ARG A 27 -7.60 -0.37 -13.00
CA ARG A 27 -7.58 -1.35 -14.10
C ARG A 27 -7.97 -0.73 -15.44
N GLY A 28 -8.92 0.17 -15.45
CA GLY A 28 -9.35 0.85 -16.67
C GLY A 28 -8.36 1.89 -17.20
N CYS A 29 -7.39 2.31 -16.38
CA CYS A 29 -6.39 3.31 -16.76
C CYS A 29 -5.17 2.70 -17.45
N PHE A 30 -4.96 1.40 -17.33
CA PHE A 30 -3.86 0.70 -17.96
C PHE A 30 -4.27 0.15 -19.32
N ARG A 31 -3.35 0.24 -20.28
CA ARG A 31 -3.57 -0.31 -21.61
C ARG A 31 -2.83 -1.62 -21.85
N THR A 32 -1.91 -2.00 -20.94
CA THR A 32 -1.12 -3.20 -21.09
C THR A 32 -1.58 -4.27 -20.11
N GLN A 33 -1.67 -5.50 -20.59
CA GLN A 33 -2.07 -6.65 -19.76
C GLN A 33 -0.97 -7.03 -18.77
N ASP A 34 0.27 -6.66 -19.04
CA ASP A 34 1.39 -7.03 -18.18
C ASP A 34 1.28 -6.40 -16.81
N CYS A 35 0.83 -5.15 -16.72
CA CYS A 35 0.63 -4.48 -15.43
C CYS A 35 -0.44 -5.17 -14.60
N HIS A 36 -1.54 -5.55 -15.24
CA HIS A 36 -2.63 -6.25 -14.56
C HIS A 36 -2.20 -7.63 -14.09
N ARG A 37 -1.43 -8.34 -14.93
CA ARG A 37 -0.90 -9.65 -14.57
C ARG A 37 0.01 -9.55 -13.36
N TYR A 38 0.91 -8.55 -13.34
CA TYR A 38 1.81 -8.34 -12.22
C TYR A 38 1.01 -8.11 -10.93
N PHE A 39 0.00 -7.25 -10.98
CA PHE A 39 -0.84 -6.98 -9.81
C PHE A 39 -1.56 -8.26 -9.36
N ASP A 40 -2.19 -8.97 -10.30
CA ASP A 40 -2.98 -10.16 -9.98
C ASP A 40 -2.10 -11.27 -9.37
N GLU A 41 -0.89 -11.43 -9.88
CA GLU A 41 0.06 -12.40 -9.33
C GLU A 41 0.59 -11.99 -7.97
N TYR A 42 0.87 -10.69 -7.78
CA TYR A 42 1.39 -10.20 -6.52
C TYR A 42 0.35 -10.26 -5.41
N MET A 43 -0.90 -9.95 -5.73
CA MET A 43 -1.96 -9.79 -4.72
C MET A 43 -2.59 -11.13 -4.35
N ASP A 44 -1.76 -12.01 -3.80
CA ASP A 44 -2.13 -13.33 -3.30
C ASP A 44 -2.25 -13.24 -1.77
N ALA A 45 -3.48 -13.35 -1.27
CA ALA A 45 -3.75 -13.16 0.15
C ALA A 45 -3.00 -14.15 1.04
N ASP A 46 -2.89 -15.41 0.61
CA ASP A 46 -2.20 -16.43 1.41
C ASP A 46 -0.70 -16.15 1.47
N ARG A 47 -0.10 -15.79 0.34
CA ARG A 47 1.32 -15.47 0.29
C ARG A 47 1.64 -14.23 1.12
N LEU A 48 0.84 -13.19 0.99
CA LEU A 48 1.06 -11.95 1.73
C LEU A 48 0.84 -12.16 3.23
N THR A 49 -0.11 -12.99 3.61
CA THR A 49 -0.32 -13.34 5.02
C THR A 49 0.91 -14.07 5.58
N ASP A 50 1.48 -14.99 4.83
CA ASP A 50 2.69 -15.70 5.23
C ASP A 50 3.90 -14.76 5.31
N GLU A 51 4.02 -13.82 4.36
CA GLU A 51 5.11 -12.83 4.38
C GLU A 51 5.02 -11.91 5.59
N GLU A 52 3.81 -11.49 5.95
CA GLU A 52 3.63 -10.67 7.13
C GLU A 52 3.99 -11.44 8.39
N ARG A 53 3.59 -12.71 8.49
CA ARG A 53 3.90 -13.56 9.63
C ARG A 53 5.41 -13.77 9.77
N ALA A 54 6.11 -13.87 8.63
CA ALA A 54 7.56 -14.07 8.61
C ALA A 54 8.35 -12.78 8.83
N GLY A 55 7.68 -11.62 8.93
CA GLY A 55 8.37 -10.35 9.12
C GLY A 55 8.92 -9.74 7.83
N VAL A 56 8.54 -10.27 6.67
CA VAL A 56 9.00 -9.77 5.38
C VAL A 56 8.14 -8.59 4.90
N LEU A 57 6.90 -8.54 5.36
CA LEU A 57 5.93 -7.53 4.93
C LEU A 57 5.27 -6.89 6.15
N VAL A 58 5.06 -5.58 6.09
CA VAL A 58 4.21 -4.87 7.04
C VAL A 58 3.15 -4.12 6.26
N VAL A 59 1.92 -4.09 6.77
CA VAL A 59 0.82 -3.38 6.14
C VAL A 59 0.18 -2.45 7.16
N PHE A 60 0.00 -1.20 6.78
CA PHE A 60 -0.73 -0.22 7.57
C PHE A 60 -2.07 0.05 6.93
N GLY A 61 -3.08 0.24 7.76
CA GLY A 61 -4.42 0.58 7.30
C GLY A 61 -4.88 1.91 7.87
N ALA A 62 -5.66 2.65 7.09
CA ALA A 62 -6.32 3.86 7.52
C ALA A 62 -7.80 3.57 7.70
N PHE A 63 -8.35 3.96 8.85
CA PHE A 63 -9.72 3.67 9.22
C PHE A 63 -10.49 4.96 9.48
N ASP A 64 -11.68 5.05 8.89
CA ASP A 64 -12.66 6.08 9.22
C ASP A 64 -13.73 5.39 10.07
N SER A 65 -13.73 5.67 11.38
CA SER A 65 -14.42 4.88 12.38
C SER A 65 -13.90 3.44 12.32
N ASN A 66 -14.68 2.47 11.87
CA ASN A 66 -14.20 1.09 11.74
C ASN A 66 -14.13 0.64 10.29
N VAL A 67 -14.17 1.60 9.35
CA VAL A 67 -14.17 1.30 7.92
C VAL A 67 -12.78 1.51 7.36
N LEU A 68 -12.23 0.47 6.74
CA LEU A 68 -10.93 0.54 6.08
C LEU A 68 -11.06 1.41 4.82
N CYS A 69 -10.31 2.50 4.75
CA CYS A 69 -10.36 3.43 3.62
C CYS A 69 -9.03 3.60 2.90
N GLY A 70 -7.96 3.00 3.40
CA GLY A 70 -6.66 3.02 2.73
C GLY A 70 -5.74 1.97 3.29
N VAL A 71 -4.79 1.49 2.47
CA VAL A 71 -3.76 0.54 2.88
C VAL A 71 -2.43 0.93 2.26
N CYS A 72 -1.35 0.63 2.98
CA CYS A 72 0.02 0.78 2.48
C CYS A 72 0.84 -0.40 2.97
N GLY A 73 1.46 -1.12 2.05
CA GLY A 73 2.32 -2.26 2.37
C GLY A 73 3.77 -1.96 2.03
N MET A 74 4.69 -2.46 2.86
CA MET A 74 6.11 -2.24 2.70
C MET A 74 6.89 -3.49 3.08
N THR A 75 7.92 -3.83 2.31
CA THR A 75 8.80 -4.94 2.64
C THR A 75 9.76 -4.54 3.77
N ASN A 76 10.40 -5.56 4.36
CA ASN A 76 11.41 -5.32 5.41
C ASN A 76 12.68 -4.66 4.87
N GLU A 77 12.80 -4.50 3.56
CA GLU A 77 13.89 -3.74 2.94
C GLU A 77 13.49 -2.30 2.64
N GLY A 78 12.28 -1.90 3.01
CA GLY A 78 11.81 -0.53 2.84
C GLY A 78 11.20 -0.25 1.47
N HIS A 79 10.80 -1.29 0.73
CA HIS A 79 10.15 -1.11 -0.57
C HIS A 79 8.63 -1.14 -0.41
N ILE A 80 7.97 -0.06 -0.86
CA ILE A 80 6.52 0.02 -0.82
C ILE A 80 5.95 -0.78 -1.97
N THR A 81 5.11 -1.77 -1.64
CA THR A 81 4.54 -2.69 -2.62
C THR A 81 3.08 -2.42 -2.91
N MET A 82 2.40 -1.69 -2.03
CA MET A 82 1.02 -1.32 -2.26
C MET A 82 0.71 0.01 -1.56
N LEU A 83 -0.10 0.83 -2.23
CA LEU A 83 -0.66 2.05 -1.65
C LEU A 83 -1.99 2.30 -2.36
N TYR A 84 -3.09 2.05 -1.65
CA TYR A 84 -4.43 2.19 -2.22
C TYR A 84 -5.31 2.96 -1.25
N VAL A 85 -6.02 3.96 -1.78
CA VAL A 85 -6.98 4.76 -1.02
C VAL A 85 -8.31 4.69 -1.74
N HIS A 86 -9.39 4.46 -0.98
CA HIS A 86 -10.72 4.40 -1.56
C HIS A 86 -11.07 5.73 -2.23
N PRO A 87 -11.64 5.72 -3.45
CA PRO A 87 -11.90 6.95 -4.21
C PRO A 87 -12.70 8.01 -3.46
N GLN A 88 -13.62 7.60 -2.58
CA GLN A 88 -14.40 8.56 -1.79
C GLN A 88 -13.56 9.31 -0.76
N TYR A 89 -12.35 8.85 -0.49
CA TYR A 89 -11.46 9.44 0.51
C TYR A 89 -10.25 10.13 -0.12
N LEU A 90 -10.22 10.26 -1.43
CA LEU A 90 -9.13 10.95 -2.11
C LEU A 90 -9.12 12.44 -1.76
N ARG A 91 -7.94 13.05 -1.84
CA ARG A 91 -7.70 14.47 -1.54
C ARG A 91 -7.90 14.83 -0.07
N ARG A 92 -7.88 13.85 0.83
CA ARG A 92 -7.96 14.07 2.28
C ARG A 92 -6.62 13.83 2.97
N GLY A 93 -5.55 13.60 2.19
CA GLY A 93 -4.21 13.39 2.75
C GLY A 93 -3.99 12.01 3.35
N ILE A 94 -4.86 11.04 3.07
CA ILE A 94 -4.75 9.70 3.66
C ILE A 94 -3.52 8.97 3.15
N GLY A 95 -3.26 9.02 1.83
CA GLY A 95 -2.07 8.40 1.25
C GLY A 95 -0.80 8.97 1.85
N LYS A 96 -0.74 10.28 2.03
CA LYS A 96 0.41 10.95 2.65
C LYS A 96 0.60 10.49 4.09
N LYS A 97 -0.48 10.38 4.86
CA LYS A 97 -0.40 9.92 6.25
C LYS A 97 0.05 8.47 6.35
N LEU A 98 -0.43 7.62 5.44
CA LEU A 98 0.03 6.22 5.38
C LEU A 98 1.53 6.16 5.08
N LEU A 99 2.00 6.94 4.10
CA LEU A 99 3.42 6.98 3.75
C LEU A 99 4.27 7.49 4.90
N GLU A 100 3.79 8.51 5.62
CA GLU A 100 4.50 9.00 6.80
C GLU A 100 4.64 7.91 7.86
N ARG A 101 3.59 7.12 8.09
CA ARG A 101 3.64 6.04 9.07
C ARG A 101 4.62 4.95 8.67
N VAL A 102 4.65 4.53 7.41
CA VAL A 102 5.59 3.49 7.00
C VAL A 102 7.02 3.99 7.03
N ARG A 103 7.25 5.28 6.75
CA ARG A 103 8.58 5.87 6.87
C ARG A 103 9.07 5.88 8.33
N ILE A 104 8.19 6.23 9.24
CA ILE A 104 8.52 6.19 10.68
C ILE A 104 8.82 4.74 11.09
N TYR A 105 8.01 3.79 10.65
CA TYR A 105 8.24 2.38 10.94
C TYR A 105 9.59 1.92 10.38
N ALA A 106 9.90 2.28 9.15
CA ALA A 106 11.17 1.91 8.51
C ALA A 106 12.36 2.44 9.31
N ARG A 107 12.30 3.69 9.75
CA ARG A 107 13.38 4.31 10.51
C ARG A 107 13.50 3.71 11.91
N MET A 108 12.40 3.56 12.62
CA MET A 108 12.43 3.20 14.04
C MET A 108 12.53 1.69 14.26
N GLN A 109 11.86 0.90 13.45
CA GLN A 109 11.79 -0.55 13.64
C GLN A 109 12.76 -1.33 12.73
N LEU A 110 12.96 -0.87 11.51
CA LEU A 110 13.82 -1.55 10.55
C LEU A 110 15.19 -0.90 10.41
N LYS A 111 15.40 0.28 11.03
CA LYS A 111 16.65 1.03 10.99
C LYS A 111 17.07 1.39 9.57
N LEU A 112 16.10 1.64 8.71
CA LEU A 112 16.33 2.01 7.31
C LEU A 112 16.34 3.53 7.18
N MET A 113 17.21 4.03 6.31
CA MET A 113 17.33 5.45 6.03
C MET A 113 16.52 5.87 4.82
N GLN A 114 16.13 4.94 3.98
CA GLN A 114 15.42 5.22 2.74
C GLN A 114 14.28 4.23 2.52
N VAL A 115 13.22 4.73 1.86
CA VAL A 115 12.07 3.94 1.45
C VAL A 115 11.92 4.14 -0.05
N SER A 116 11.67 3.06 -0.78
CA SER A 116 11.54 3.10 -2.24
C SER A 116 10.13 2.66 -2.67
N VAL A 117 9.78 2.99 -3.91
CA VAL A 117 8.48 2.64 -4.48
C VAL A 117 8.60 2.50 -5.99
N ASN A 118 7.82 1.60 -6.56
CA ASN A 118 7.64 1.51 -8.00
C ASN A 118 6.41 2.32 -8.39
N ALA A 119 6.61 3.38 -9.16
CA ALA A 119 5.51 4.24 -9.59
C ALA A 119 4.92 3.71 -10.90
N MET A 120 3.94 2.85 -10.78
CA MET A 120 3.18 2.33 -11.91
C MET A 120 1.68 2.44 -11.60
N PRO A 121 0.90 3.07 -12.49
CA PRO A 121 1.29 3.65 -13.79
C PRO A 121 2.15 4.91 -13.63
N ALA A 122 2.75 5.36 -14.73
CA ALA A 122 3.73 6.45 -14.71
C ALA A 122 3.20 7.75 -14.10
N TYR A 123 1.91 8.06 -14.24
CA TYR A 123 1.36 9.30 -13.68
C TYR A 123 1.43 9.33 -12.14
N THR A 124 1.56 8.20 -11.48
CA THR A 124 1.71 8.17 -10.02
C THR A 124 3.09 8.66 -9.58
N ALA A 125 4.06 8.73 -10.50
CA ALA A 125 5.39 9.23 -10.19
C ALA A 125 5.37 10.66 -9.65
N ASP A 126 4.51 11.53 -10.22
CA ASP A 126 4.39 12.90 -9.73
C ASP A 126 3.88 12.96 -8.30
N TYR A 127 2.90 12.12 -7.97
CA TYR A 127 2.40 12.02 -6.60
C TYR A 127 3.53 11.61 -5.63
N PHE A 128 4.29 10.57 -5.99
CA PHE A 128 5.35 10.09 -5.11
C PHE A 128 6.47 11.13 -4.93
N ARG A 129 6.81 11.87 -5.99
CA ARG A 129 7.79 12.95 -5.87
C ARG A 129 7.31 14.04 -4.92
N ARG A 130 6.03 14.41 -4.99
CA ARG A 130 5.47 15.45 -4.11
C ARG A 130 5.51 15.06 -2.65
N VAL A 131 5.41 13.77 -2.34
CA VAL A 131 5.48 13.30 -0.95
C VAL A 131 6.89 12.87 -0.54
N GLY A 132 7.92 13.18 -1.36
CA GLY A 132 9.32 13.04 -0.98
C GLY A 132 10.06 11.84 -1.53
N PHE A 133 9.52 11.10 -2.47
CA PHE A 133 10.25 10.03 -3.16
C PHE A 133 11.05 10.58 -4.32
N LYS A 134 12.19 9.95 -4.59
CA LYS A 134 13.08 10.34 -5.69
C LYS A 134 13.02 9.39 -6.85
#